data_d8a79fe4b68183c8d26ba8176dadd162
#
_entry.id   d8a79fe4b68183c8d26ba8176dadd162
#
_cell.length_a   1.000
_cell.length_b   1.000
_cell.length_c   1.000
_cell.angle_alpha   90.00
_cell.angle_beta   90.00
_cell.angle_gamma   90.00
#
_symmetry.space_group_name_H-M   'P 1'
#
loop_
_entity.id
_entity.type
_entity.pdbx_description
1 polymer ?
#
loop_
_entity_poly.entity_id
_entity_poly.type
_entity_poly.pdbx_seq_one_letter_code
_entity_poly.pdbx_strand_id
1 'polypeptide(L)'
;MGKFHNIEVEDEATIYTEYENGATGVFITSTGDCPGTNRLEITGTRGKIVLENGLLKLWKLKEDERDICKNSVEGFVTPETEYSEFTAEREEAHAGILKNFAGAILYGEKLLSPGYDGINELTISNAAYLSEWTGNKRVPLPFETAEFDRLLKEKQKSSEIKENTVKKSTDKSCGGRWQVNW
;
A
#
# COMPACT_ATOMS: atom_id res chain seq x y z
N MET A 1 11.69 -4.33 -16.49
CA MET A 1 13.10 -4.38 -16.03
C MET A 1 13.26 -3.44 -14.86
N GLY A 2 13.88 -3.87 -13.79
CA GLY A 2 14.15 -3.02 -12.64
C GLY A 2 14.98 -1.79 -13.04
N LYS A 3 14.65 -0.64 -12.44
CA LYS A 3 15.31 0.64 -12.72
C LYS A 3 16.62 0.78 -11.94
N PHE A 4 16.63 0.24 -10.71
CA PHE A 4 17.75 0.34 -9.78
C PHE A 4 18.54 -0.98 -9.64
N HIS A 5 17.90 -2.10 -9.92
CA HIS A 5 18.46 -3.43 -9.75
C HIS A 5 18.43 -4.20 -11.07
N ASN A 6 19.43 -5.08 -11.26
CA ASN A 6 19.45 -5.98 -12.41
C ASN A 6 18.47 -7.15 -12.22
N ILE A 7 17.17 -6.85 -12.26
CA ILE A 7 16.06 -7.79 -12.15
C ILE A 7 15.07 -7.58 -13.30
N GLU A 8 14.28 -8.59 -13.63
CA GLU A 8 13.29 -8.52 -14.73
C GLU A 8 11.95 -7.97 -14.32
N VAL A 9 11.74 -7.82 -13.00
CA VAL A 9 10.53 -7.22 -12.42
C VAL A 9 10.78 -5.77 -12.02
N GLU A 10 9.74 -5.04 -11.67
CA GLU A 10 9.83 -3.68 -11.16
C GLU A 10 10.52 -3.64 -9.79
N ASP A 11 11.19 -2.56 -9.52
CA ASP A 11 11.76 -2.18 -8.23
C ASP A 11 11.27 -0.80 -7.77
N GLU A 12 10.39 -0.19 -8.54
CA GLU A 12 9.68 1.06 -8.27
C GLU A 12 8.29 0.97 -8.89
N ALA A 13 7.26 1.40 -8.17
CA ALA A 13 5.91 1.52 -8.71
C ALA A 13 5.20 2.75 -8.14
N THR A 14 4.40 3.41 -8.99
CA THR A 14 3.45 4.44 -8.60
C THR A 14 2.10 4.08 -9.16
N ILE A 15 1.11 3.90 -8.28
CA ILE A 15 -0.25 3.51 -8.64
C ILE A 15 -1.19 4.63 -8.23
N TYR A 16 -2.00 5.11 -9.17
CA TYR A 16 -3.10 6.03 -8.92
C TYR A 16 -4.42 5.26 -8.97
N THR A 17 -5.28 5.47 -7.99
CA THR A 17 -6.59 4.82 -7.88
C THR A 17 -7.71 5.85 -7.76
N GLU A 18 -8.84 5.54 -8.37
CA GLU A 18 -10.09 6.30 -8.24
C GLU A 18 -11.17 5.37 -7.71
N TYR A 19 -11.99 5.87 -6.79
CA TYR A 19 -13.08 5.14 -6.18
C TYR A 19 -14.43 5.71 -6.63
N GLU A 20 -15.48 4.88 -6.66
CA GLU A 20 -16.83 5.30 -7.08
C GLU A 20 -17.40 6.45 -6.24
N ASN A 21 -17.01 6.54 -4.97
CA ASN A 21 -17.42 7.63 -4.08
C ASN A 21 -16.67 8.96 -4.31
N GLY A 22 -15.79 9.01 -5.34
CA GLY A 22 -14.98 10.17 -5.68
C GLY A 22 -13.68 10.32 -4.88
N ALA A 23 -13.35 9.37 -4.00
CA ALA A 23 -12.04 9.34 -3.36
C ALA A 23 -10.95 8.95 -4.37
N THR A 24 -9.74 9.39 -4.09
CA THR A 24 -8.55 9.04 -4.87
C THR A 24 -7.46 8.51 -3.95
N GLY A 25 -6.56 7.70 -4.48
CA GLY A 25 -5.40 7.20 -3.75
C GLY A 25 -4.16 7.21 -4.63
N VAL A 26 -3.01 7.40 -4.00
CA VAL A 26 -1.69 7.22 -4.63
C VAL A 26 -0.89 6.27 -3.76
N PHE A 27 -0.42 5.19 -4.35
CA PHE A 27 0.52 4.27 -3.72
C PHE A 27 1.87 4.39 -4.42
N ILE A 28 2.90 4.63 -3.64
CA ILE A 28 4.28 4.73 -4.14
C ILE A 28 5.12 3.73 -3.37
N THR A 29 5.90 2.93 -4.07
CA THR A 29 6.86 2.00 -3.48
C THR A 29 8.13 1.97 -4.30
N SER A 30 9.27 1.84 -3.62
CA SER A 30 10.58 1.70 -4.25
C SER A 30 11.50 0.87 -3.38
N THR A 31 12.30 0.01 -3.98
CA THR A 31 13.41 -0.68 -3.32
C THR A 31 14.73 0.06 -3.48
N GLY A 32 14.75 1.13 -4.26
CA GLY A 32 15.92 1.99 -4.52
C GLY A 32 16.09 3.15 -3.54
N ASP A 33 15.11 3.42 -2.68
CA ASP A 33 15.16 4.54 -1.73
C ASP A 33 15.94 4.17 -0.47
N CYS A 34 16.83 5.07 -0.03
CA CYS A 34 17.57 4.91 1.21
C CYS A 34 17.83 6.29 1.86
N PRO A 35 17.37 6.52 3.10
CA PRO A 35 16.41 5.71 3.85
C PRO A 35 15.04 5.76 3.21
N GLY A 36 14.33 4.63 3.19
CA GLY A 36 12.97 4.59 2.69
C GLY A 36 11.99 5.34 3.59
N THR A 37 10.82 5.66 3.04
CA THR A 37 9.71 6.26 3.78
C THR A 37 8.60 5.23 3.91
N ASN A 38 8.11 5.03 5.13
CA ASN A 38 6.89 4.28 5.38
C ASN A 38 5.86 5.24 5.98
N ARG A 39 4.91 5.66 5.17
CA ARG A 39 3.90 6.65 5.51
C ARG A 39 2.56 6.30 4.92
N LEU A 40 1.54 6.32 5.76
CA LEU A 40 0.14 6.28 5.35
C LEU A 40 -0.50 7.62 5.70
N GLU A 41 -1.08 8.28 4.72
CA GLU A 41 -1.85 9.50 4.92
C GLU A 41 -3.26 9.34 4.35
N ILE A 42 -4.26 9.64 5.16
CA ILE A 42 -5.67 9.64 4.75
C ILE A 42 -6.25 11.01 5.08
N THR A 43 -6.71 11.72 4.04
CA THR A 43 -7.40 13.01 4.18
C THR A 43 -8.86 12.81 3.83
N GLY A 44 -9.74 13.26 4.72
CA GLY A 44 -11.19 13.23 4.55
C GLY A 44 -11.80 14.60 4.87
N THR A 45 -13.09 14.74 4.66
CA THR A 45 -13.81 16.00 4.88
C THR A 45 -13.86 16.43 6.35
N ARG A 46 -13.60 15.50 7.27
CA ARG A 46 -13.62 15.76 8.71
C ARG A 46 -12.25 15.72 9.36
N GLY A 47 -11.17 15.72 8.56
CA GLY A 47 -9.82 15.76 9.09
C GLY A 47 -8.83 14.91 8.33
N LYS A 48 -7.68 14.70 8.96
CA LYS A 48 -6.55 13.99 8.39
C LYS A 48 -5.92 13.06 9.41
N ILE A 49 -5.51 11.89 8.94
CA ILE A 49 -4.70 10.92 9.69
C ILE A 49 -3.37 10.73 8.97
N VAL A 50 -2.28 10.73 9.72
CA VAL A 50 -0.95 10.37 9.23
C VAL A 50 -0.36 9.33 10.17
N LEU A 51 0.03 8.19 9.63
CA LEU A 51 0.83 7.18 10.33
C LEU A 51 2.23 7.17 9.72
N GLU A 52 3.22 7.45 10.52
CA GLU A 52 4.62 7.49 10.12
C GLU A 52 5.53 7.19 11.31
N ASN A 53 6.49 6.28 11.14
CA ASN A 53 7.45 5.90 12.19
C ASN A 53 6.80 5.47 13.52
N GLY A 54 5.68 4.75 13.47
CA GLY A 54 4.95 4.30 14.64
C GLY A 54 4.16 5.38 15.38
N LEU A 55 4.12 6.61 14.84
CA LEU A 55 3.37 7.72 15.37
C LEU A 55 2.14 7.99 14.51
N LEU A 56 0.95 7.88 15.10
CA LEU A 56 -0.30 8.26 14.47
C LEU A 56 -0.67 9.67 14.87
N LYS A 57 -0.78 10.55 13.89
CA LYS A 57 -1.20 11.95 14.04
C LYS A 57 -2.60 12.11 13.52
N LEU A 58 -3.46 12.72 14.30
CA LEU A 58 -4.86 12.98 13.96
C LEU A 58 -5.14 14.49 14.02
N TRP A 59 -5.62 15.04 12.92
CA TRP A 59 -6.22 16.37 12.84
C TRP A 59 -7.73 16.19 12.62
N LYS A 60 -8.53 16.54 13.57
CA LYS A 60 -9.98 16.42 13.50
C LYS A 60 -10.59 17.83 13.33
N LEU A 61 -11.32 18.03 12.24
CA LEU A 61 -12.04 19.28 12.00
C LEU A 61 -13.31 19.31 12.86
N LYS A 62 -13.65 20.47 13.43
CA LYS A 62 -14.90 20.65 14.15
C LYS A 62 -16.11 20.61 13.22
N GLU A 63 -15.97 21.13 12.01
CA GLU A 63 -16.98 21.16 10.98
C GLU A 63 -16.52 20.38 9.75
N ASP A 64 -17.44 19.92 8.94
CA ASP A 64 -17.12 19.25 7.68
C ASP A 64 -16.57 20.28 6.68
N GLU A 65 -15.42 20.00 6.05
CA GLU A 65 -14.75 20.91 5.12
C GLU A 65 -15.65 21.31 3.95
N ARG A 66 -16.48 20.39 3.45
CA ARG A 66 -17.41 20.69 2.35
C ARG A 66 -18.49 21.68 2.76
N ASP A 67 -18.94 21.62 4.01
CA ASP A 67 -19.91 22.57 4.56
C ASP A 67 -19.27 23.94 4.74
N ILE A 68 -18.02 23.99 5.23
CA ILE A 68 -17.25 25.23 5.32
C ILE A 68 -17.10 25.87 3.93
N CYS A 69 -16.62 25.11 2.95
CA CYS A 69 -16.43 25.60 1.57
C CYS A 69 -17.73 26.11 0.95
N LYS A 70 -18.87 25.46 1.25
CA LYS A 70 -20.18 25.84 0.70
C LYS A 70 -20.76 27.10 1.35
N ASN A 71 -20.55 27.27 2.66
CA ASN A 71 -21.18 28.31 3.44
C ASN A 71 -20.30 29.54 3.68
N SER A 72 -18.99 29.42 3.46
CA SER A 72 -18.06 30.54 3.64
C SER A 72 -18.26 31.61 2.57
N VAL A 73 -18.22 32.85 3.04
CA VAL A 73 -18.16 34.04 2.17
C VAL A 73 -16.73 34.52 1.91
N GLU A 74 -15.75 33.92 2.60
CA GLU A 74 -14.33 34.21 2.46
C GLU A 74 -13.66 33.20 1.52
N GLY A 75 -12.69 33.65 0.71
CA GLY A 75 -12.03 32.79 -0.30
C GLY A 75 -11.13 31.72 0.31
N PHE A 76 -10.57 31.96 1.50
CA PHE A 76 -9.74 31.01 2.23
C PHE A 76 -10.10 31.05 3.71
N VAL A 77 -10.62 29.94 4.21
CA VAL A 77 -10.95 29.76 5.62
C VAL A 77 -10.06 28.67 6.19
N THR A 78 -9.46 28.93 7.34
CA THR A 78 -8.74 27.88 8.09
C THR A 78 -9.72 27.26 9.07
N PRO A 79 -10.11 25.98 8.87
CA PRO A 79 -11.02 25.29 9.77
C PRO A 79 -10.44 25.15 11.18
N GLU A 80 -11.30 25.26 12.17
CA GLU A 80 -10.91 24.96 13.55
C GLU A 80 -10.60 23.45 13.68
N THR A 81 -9.40 23.15 14.19
CA THR A 81 -8.84 21.79 14.15
C THR A 81 -8.36 21.38 15.54
N GLU A 82 -8.79 20.20 15.97
CA GLU A 82 -8.22 19.52 17.15
C GLU A 82 -7.09 18.61 16.69
N TYR A 83 -5.96 18.68 17.38
CA TYR A 83 -4.79 17.83 17.09
C TYR A 83 -4.53 16.84 18.21
N SER A 84 -4.21 15.60 17.85
CA SER A 84 -3.86 14.54 18.79
C SER A 84 -2.76 13.66 18.21
N GLU A 85 -1.92 13.10 19.06
CA GLU A 85 -0.89 12.12 18.71
C GLU A 85 -1.08 10.85 19.54
N PHE A 86 -0.84 9.70 18.90
CA PHE A 86 -0.89 8.40 19.52
C PHE A 86 0.35 7.61 19.10
N THR A 87 1.06 7.07 20.07
CA THR A 87 2.12 6.10 19.79
C THR A 87 1.49 4.71 19.77
N ALA A 88 1.68 3.99 18.68
CA ALA A 88 1.24 2.60 18.62
C ALA A 88 2.11 1.77 19.59
N GLU A 89 1.46 0.97 20.45
CA GLU A 89 2.16 -0.09 21.16
C GLU A 89 2.69 -1.09 20.14
N ARG A 90 3.87 -1.65 20.42
CA ARG A 90 4.49 -2.63 19.52
C ARG A 90 3.63 -3.89 19.51
N GLU A 91 2.90 -4.09 18.43
CA GLU A 91 2.13 -5.31 18.22
C GLU A 91 3.02 -6.49 17.80
N GLU A 92 2.50 -7.70 18.00
CA GLU A 92 3.23 -8.92 17.65
C GLU A 92 3.35 -9.17 16.13
N ALA A 93 2.87 -8.25 15.29
CA ALA A 93 2.95 -8.30 13.82
C ALA A 93 2.61 -9.73 13.27
N HIS A 94 3.51 -10.30 12.48
CA HIS A 94 3.31 -11.64 11.92
C HIS A 94 3.11 -12.75 12.97
N ALA A 95 3.72 -12.63 14.13
CA ALA A 95 3.53 -13.59 15.21
C ALA A 95 2.09 -13.56 15.74
N GLY A 96 1.47 -12.38 15.81
CA GLY A 96 0.06 -12.22 16.17
C GLY A 96 -0.89 -12.90 15.18
N ILE A 97 -0.63 -12.75 13.89
CA ILE A 97 -1.42 -13.44 12.84
C ILE A 97 -1.30 -14.96 12.95
N LEU A 98 -0.08 -15.48 13.16
CA LEU A 98 0.13 -16.93 13.36
C LEU A 98 -0.55 -17.45 14.61
N LYS A 99 -0.51 -16.73 15.73
CA LYS A 99 -1.23 -17.09 16.96
C LYS A 99 -2.75 -17.10 16.73
N ASN A 100 -3.29 -16.07 16.07
CA ASN A 100 -4.71 -16.03 15.76
C ASN A 100 -5.12 -17.17 14.82
N PHE A 101 -4.30 -17.50 13.81
CA PHE A 101 -4.54 -18.65 12.94
C PHE A 101 -4.59 -19.98 13.74
N ALA A 102 -3.63 -20.18 14.64
CA ALA A 102 -3.64 -21.34 15.52
C ALA A 102 -4.87 -21.35 16.47
N GLY A 103 -5.23 -20.19 17.02
CA GLY A 103 -6.43 -20.03 17.85
C GLY A 103 -7.72 -20.33 17.08
N ALA A 104 -7.80 -19.92 15.81
CA ALA A 104 -8.93 -20.24 14.95
C ALA A 104 -9.10 -21.75 14.75
N ILE A 105 -8.00 -22.49 14.57
CA ILE A 105 -8.03 -23.96 14.42
C ILE A 105 -8.38 -24.66 15.72
N LEU A 106 -7.77 -24.25 16.84
CA LEU A 106 -7.88 -24.97 18.13
C LEU A 106 -9.14 -24.59 18.92
N TYR A 107 -9.56 -23.33 18.81
CA TYR A 107 -10.59 -22.74 19.67
C TYR A 107 -11.76 -22.12 18.94
N GLY A 108 -11.73 -22.11 17.60
CA GLY A 108 -12.78 -21.51 16.78
C GLY A 108 -12.77 -19.97 16.82
N GLU A 109 -11.63 -19.33 17.09
CA GLU A 109 -11.50 -17.89 17.06
C GLU A 109 -11.74 -17.33 15.65
N LYS A 110 -12.25 -16.12 15.56
CA LYS A 110 -12.41 -15.45 14.27
C LYS A 110 -11.03 -15.08 13.70
N LEU A 111 -10.80 -15.41 12.42
CA LEU A 111 -9.59 -15.00 11.73
C LEU A 111 -9.53 -13.47 11.57
N LEU A 112 -8.40 -12.88 11.94
CA LEU A 112 -8.10 -11.45 11.71
C LEU A 112 -7.83 -11.17 10.24
N SER A 113 -7.15 -12.11 9.57
CA SER A 113 -6.77 -12.01 8.16
C SER A 113 -7.08 -13.33 7.46
N PRO A 114 -8.33 -13.53 7.03
CA PRO A 114 -8.70 -14.74 6.31
C PRO A 114 -8.08 -14.73 4.90
N GLY A 115 -7.67 -15.93 4.42
CA GLY A 115 -6.93 -16.05 3.16
C GLY A 115 -7.67 -15.50 1.93
N TYR A 116 -9.01 -15.50 1.94
CA TYR A 116 -9.79 -14.94 0.84
C TYR A 116 -9.67 -13.42 0.72
N ASP A 117 -9.31 -12.70 1.78
CA ASP A 117 -9.07 -11.25 1.72
C ASP A 117 -7.84 -10.90 0.87
N GLY A 118 -6.90 -11.85 0.71
CA GLY A 118 -5.74 -11.70 -0.18
C GLY A 118 -6.10 -11.50 -1.65
N ILE A 119 -7.31 -11.89 -2.07
CA ILE A 119 -7.80 -11.64 -3.43
C ILE A 119 -7.86 -10.14 -3.73
N ASN A 120 -8.19 -9.31 -2.74
CA ASN A 120 -8.28 -7.86 -2.92
C ASN A 120 -6.92 -7.25 -3.28
N GLU A 121 -5.87 -7.66 -2.57
CA GLU A 121 -4.50 -7.22 -2.85
C GLU A 121 -4.04 -7.68 -4.22
N LEU A 122 -4.23 -8.98 -4.55
CA LEU A 122 -3.88 -9.54 -5.85
C LEU A 122 -4.64 -8.85 -6.99
N THR A 123 -5.90 -8.50 -6.79
CA THR A 123 -6.69 -7.82 -7.80
C THR A 123 -6.13 -6.42 -8.08
N ILE A 124 -5.76 -5.67 -7.05
CA ILE A 124 -5.18 -4.32 -7.21
C ILE A 124 -3.80 -4.41 -7.86
N SER A 125 -2.92 -5.29 -7.40
CA SER A 125 -1.58 -5.43 -7.95
C SER A 125 -1.60 -5.92 -9.40
N ASN A 126 -2.43 -6.91 -9.73
CA ASN A 126 -2.59 -7.40 -11.10
C ASN A 126 -3.19 -6.34 -12.03
N ALA A 127 -4.12 -5.50 -11.53
CA ALA A 127 -4.64 -4.38 -12.30
C ALA A 127 -3.58 -3.31 -12.58
N ALA A 128 -2.67 -3.06 -11.63
CA ALA A 128 -1.55 -2.14 -11.83
C ALA A 128 -0.60 -2.66 -12.92
N TYR A 129 -0.24 -3.95 -12.89
CA TYR A 129 0.53 -4.57 -13.97
C TYR A 129 -0.18 -4.48 -15.31
N LEU A 130 -1.48 -4.80 -15.35
CA LEU A 130 -2.26 -4.73 -16.58
C LEU A 130 -2.30 -3.30 -17.14
N SER A 131 -2.47 -2.31 -16.28
CA SER A 131 -2.41 -0.90 -16.64
C SER A 131 -1.08 -0.54 -17.32
N GLU A 132 0.03 -0.87 -16.69
CA GLU A 132 1.39 -0.63 -17.23
C GLU A 132 1.59 -1.36 -18.56
N TRP A 133 1.28 -2.65 -18.63
CA TRP A 133 1.49 -3.45 -19.84
C TRP A 133 0.62 -3.04 -21.03
N THR A 134 -0.47 -2.32 -20.78
CA THR A 134 -1.35 -1.79 -21.82
C THR A 134 -1.15 -0.30 -22.12
N GLY A 135 -0.04 0.29 -21.61
CA GLY A 135 0.32 1.68 -21.84
C GLY A 135 -0.34 2.66 -20.87
N ASN A 136 -0.40 2.30 -19.60
CA ASN A 136 -0.98 3.07 -18.49
C ASN A 136 -2.48 3.37 -18.68
N LYS A 137 -3.20 2.43 -19.26
CA LYS A 137 -4.65 2.55 -19.39
C LYS A 137 -5.33 2.37 -18.05
N ARG A 138 -6.45 3.05 -17.85
CA ARG A 138 -7.34 2.80 -16.72
C ARG A 138 -7.89 1.38 -16.77
N VAL A 139 -7.72 0.65 -15.68
CA VAL A 139 -8.26 -0.71 -15.48
C VAL A 139 -9.38 -0.64 -14.44
N PRO A 140 -10.65 -0.85 -14.83
CA PRO A 140 -11.75 -0.91 -13.86
C PRO A 140 -11.66 -2.20 -13.04
N LEU A 141 -12.08 -2.15 -11.77
CA LEU A 141 -12.16 -3.33 -10.90
C LEU A 141 -13.64 -3.72 -10.68
N PRO A 142 -13.97 -5.01 -10.73
CA PRO A 142 -13.12 -6.12 -11.15
C PRO A 142 -12.81 -6.07 -12.64
N PHE A 143 -11.73 -6.69 -13.09
CA PHE A 143 -11.34 -6.78 -14.50
C PHE A 143 -11.33 -8.23 -14.99
N GLU A 144 -11.42 -8.40 -16.31
CA GLU A 144 -11.33 -9.72 -16.95
C GLU A 144 -9.89 -10.24 -16.96
N THR A 145 -9.65 -11.38 -16.33
CA THR A 145 -8.30 -11.92 -16.11
C THR A 145 -7.63 -12.46 -17.35
N ALA A 146 -8.40 -12.78 -18.40
CA ALA A 146 -7.86 -13.42 -19.61
C ALA A 146 -6.76 -12.60 -20.31
N GLU A 147 -6.89 -11.28 -20.36
CA GLU A 147 -5.87 -10.40 -20.95
C GLU A 147 -4.62 -10.35 -20.08
N PHE A 148 -4.78 -10.25 -18.77
CA PHE A 148 -3.69 -10.32 -17.82
C PHE A 148 -2.92 -11.64 -17.96
N ASP A 149 -3.60 -12.76 -17.96
CA ASP A 149 -2.99 -14.09 -18.09
C ASP A 149 -2.23 -14.25 -19.42
N ARG A 150 -2.78 -13.71 -20.51
CA ARG A 150 -2.11 -13.71 -21.82
C ARG A 150 -0.80 -12.92 -21.78
N LEU A 151 -0.86 -11.67 -21.27
CA LEU A 151 0.31 -10.80 -21.20
C LEU A 151 1.37 -11.34 -20.24
N LEU A 152 0.96 -11.90 -19.09
CA LEU A 152 1.87 -12.55 -18.16
C LEU A 152 2.61 -13.73 -18.82
N LYS A 153 1.90 -14.59 -19.55
CA LYS A 153 2.51 -15.70 -20.29
C LYS A 153 3.47 -15.23 -21.38
N GLU A 154 3.19 -14.11 -22.05
CA GLU A 154 4.10 -13.52 -23.03
C GLU A 154 5.39 -13.01 -22.37
N LYS A 155 5.28 -12.30 -21.24
CA LYS A 155 6.44 -11.84 -20.48
C LYS A 155 7.27 -13.00 -19.91
N GLN A 156 6.63 -14.05 -19.40
CA GLN A 156 7.31 -15.25 -18.95
C GLN A 156 8.13 -15.94 -20.04
N LYS A 157 7.63 -15.94 -21.29
CA LYS A 157 8.38 -16.52 -22.43
C LYS A 157 9.62 -15.72 -22.82
N SER A 158 9.63 -14.43 -22.55
CA SER A 158 10.77 -13.54 -22.80
C SER A 158 11.74 -13.44 -21.62
N SER A 159 11.46 -14.14 -20.51
CA SER A 159 12.34 -14.18 -19.35
C SER A 159 13.59 -15.01 -19.64
N GLU A 160 14.74 -14.46 -19.29
CA GLU A 160 16.04 -15.11 -19.49
C GLU A 160 16.64 -15.57 -18.15
N ILE A 161 17.11 -16.81 -18.12
CA ILE A 161 17.83 -17.33 -16.96
C ILE A 161 19.22 -16.66 -16.89
N LYS A 162 19.50 -15.96 -15.79
CA LYS A 162 20.81 -15.35 -15.57
C LYS A 162 21.86 -16.43 -15.27
N GLU A 163 22.78 -16.66 -16.21
CA GLU A 163 23.83 -17.68 -16.08
C GLU A 163 24.88 -17.35 -15.00
N ASN A 164 25.13 -16.06 -14.72
CA ASN A 164 26.16 -15.60 -13.80
C ASN A 164 25.57 -14.81 -12.64
N THR A 165 24.94 -15.49 -11.69
CA THR A 165 24.48 -14.86 -10.45
C THR A 165 25.60 -14.82 -9.41
N VAL A 166 26.07 -13.63 -9.05
CA VAL A 166 26.90 -13.46 -7.85
C VAL A 166 26.04 -13.74 -6.63
N LYS A 167 26.34 -14.80 -5.91
CA LYS A 167 25.70 -15.08 -4.61
C LYS A 167 26.09 -13.97 -3.63
N LYS A 168 25.19 -13.03 -3.41
CA LYS A 168 25.32 -12.02 -2.35
C LYS A 168 24.77 -12.63 -1.06
N SER A 169 25.59 -12.69 -0.01
CA SER A 169 25.07 -13.00 1.32
C SER A 169 24.33 -11.77 1.83
N THR A 170 23.15 -11.99 2.43
CA THR A 170 22.44 -10.93 3.14
C THR A 170 23.30 -10.47 4.32
N ASP A 171 23.65 -9.20 4.36
CA ASP A 171 24.35 -8.60 5.49
C ASP A 171 23.50 -8.78 6.75
N LYS A 172 24.14 -9.09 7.89
CA LYS A 172 23.46 -9.21 9.18
C LYS A 172 22.76 -7.92 9.60
N SER A 173 23.18 -6.76 9.09
CA SER A 173 22.51 -5.47 9.27
C SER A 173 21.20 -5.35 8.50
N CYS A 174 20.94 -6.23 7.53
CA CYS A 174 19.70 -6.21 6.75
C CYS A 174 18.47 -6.46 7.63
N GLY A 175 18.60 -7.23 8.73
CA GLY A 175 17.53 -7.38 9.72
C GLY A 175 17.11 -6.06 10.38
N GLY A 176 18.00 -5.06 10.44
CA GLY A 176 17.69 -3.71 10.94
C GLY A 176 16.94 -2.83 9.92
N ARG A 177 17.10 -3.09 8.61
CA ARG A 177 16.38 -2.34 7.56
C ARG A 177 14.88 -2.63 7.52
N TRP A 178 14.49 -3.81 7.96
CA TRP A 178 13.11 -4.28 7.96
C TRP A 178 12.44 -4.15 9.34
N GLN A 179 13.12 -3.55 10.32
CA GLN A 179 12.46 -3.11 11.54
C GLN A 179 11.60 -1.88 11.22
N VAL A 180 10.55 -2.12 10.48
CA VAL A 180 9.50 -1.13 10.27
C VAL A 180 8.75 -1.05 11.59
N ASN A 181 8.90 0.05 12.29
CA ASN A 181 7.98 0.39 13.38
C ASN A 181 6.68 0.86 12.70
N TRP A 182 5.73 -0.05 12.63
CA TRP A 182 4.35 0.27 12.25
C TRP A 182 3.69 1.10 13.32
#